data_7dd0064cd5a62db7c3637e67ce2f959a
#
_entry.id   7dd0064cd5a62db7c3637e67ce2f959a
#
_cell.length_a   1.000
_cell.length_b   1.000
_cell.length_c   1.000
_cell.angle_alpha   90.00
_cell.angle_beta   90.00
_cell.angle_gamma   90.00
#
_symmetry.space_group_name_H-M   'P 1'
#
loop_
_entity.id
_entity.type
_entity.pdbx_description
1 polymer ?
#
loop_
_entity_poly.entity_id
_entity_poly.type
_entity_poly.pdbx_seq_one_letter_code
_entity_poly.pdbx_strand_id
1 'polypeptide(L)'
;MSDARPLLVFFWSERSGPARRMESLLAHLARKERTRLRVLRVDVDQQPHLVERFRVGDVPTLVLVKGKRVVDRIEGRASAPAIESMLRPHLAAAAA
;
A
#
# COMPACT_ATOMS: atom_id res chain seq x y z
N MET A 1 12.56 -18.96 -2.54
CA MET A 1 13.05 -17.97 -1.58
C MET A 1 11.95 -16.99 -1.27
N SER A 2 11.79 -16.64 -0.01
CA SER A 2 10.78 -15.64 0.36
C SER A 2 11.27 -14.25 0.00
N ASP A 3 10.32 -13.40 -0.40
CA ASP A 3 10.60 -12.00 -0.71
C ASP A 3 10.65 -11.22 0.61
N ALA A 4 11.79 -10.65 0.93
CA ALA A 4 12.00 -9.93 2.18
C ALA A 4 11.46 -8.50 2.15
N ARG A 5 11.04 -8.02 0.97
CA ARG A 5 10.51 -6.65 0.87
C ARG A 5 9.16 -6.53 1.54
N PRO A 6 8.89 -5.42 2.25
CA PRO A 6 7.53 -5.18 2.73
C PRO A 6 6.56 -5.05 1.55
N LEU A 7 5.29 -5.33 1.83
CA LEU A 7 4.21 -5.27 0.86
C LEU A 7 3.26 -4.14 1.24
N LEU A 8 3.11 -3.17 0.34
CA LEU A 8 2.13 -2.11 0.50
C LEU A 8 0.89 -2.48 -0.31
N VAL A 9 -0.22 -2.71 0.38
CA VAL A 9 -1.48 -3.07 -0.26
C VAL A 9 -2.33 -1.82 -0.40
N PHE A 10 -2.67 -1.49 -1.64
CA PHE A 10 -3.50 -0.33 -1.97
C PHE A 10 -4.92 -0.81 -2.30
N PHE A 11 -5.83 -0.55 -1.37
CA PHE A 11 -7.25 -0.86 -1.56
C PHE A 11 -7.93 0.32 -2.25
N TRP A 12 -8.52 0.07 -3.40
CA TRP A 12 -9.11 1.11 -4.23
C TRP A 12 -10.41 0.63 -4.87
N SER A 13 -11.16 1.58 -5.43
CA SER A 13 -12.36 1.29 -6.21
C SER A 13 -12.47 2.33 -7.32
N GLU A 14 -12.94 1.92 -8.48
CA GLU A 14 -13.21 2.85 -9.58
C GLU A 14 -14.28 3.88 -9.21
N ARG A 15 -15.12 3.55 -8.24
CA ARG A 15 -16.17 4.43 -7.77
C ARG A 15 -15.68 5.49 -6.78
N SER A 16 -14.45 5.38 -6.33
CA SER A 16 -13.86 6.33 -5.40
C SER A 16 -12.93 7.30 -6.14
N GLY A 17 -13.34 8.56 -6.26
CA GLY A 17 -12.50 9.59 -6.85
C GLY A 17 -11.18 9.77 -6.13
N PRO A 18 -11.16 9.85 -4.78
CA PRO A 18 -9.90 9.93 -4.04
C PRO A 18 -8.98 8.74 -4.27
N ALA A 19 -9.52 7.52 -4.33
CA ALA A 19 -8.71 6.33 -4.59
C ALA A 19 -8.12 6.37 -6.00
N ARG A 20 -8.91 6.78 -6.98
CA ARG A 20 -8.45 6.90 -8.36
C ARG A 20 -7.33 7.91 -8.50
N ARG A 21 -7.42 9.01 -7.76
CA ARG A 21 -6.39 10.04 -7.81
C ARG A 21 -5.06 9.57 -7.20
N MET A 22 -5.11 8.62 -6.27
CA MET A 22 -3.90 8.05 -5.68
C MET A 22 -3.22 7.00 -6.56
N GLU A 23 -3.91 6.51 -7.59
CA GLU A 23 -3.37 5.43 -8.41
C GLU A 23 -2.04 5.79 -9.07
N SER A 24 -1.94 6.98 -9.66
CA SER A 24 -0.70 7.42 -10.29
C SER A 24 0.43 7.56 -9.28
N LEU A 25 0.10 8.06 -8.10
CA LEU A 25 1.08 8.20 -7.02
C LEU A 25 1.62 6.84 -6.60
N LEU A 26 0.74 5.86 -6.42
CA LEU A 26 1.16 4.52 -6.02
C LEU A 26 1.94 3.82 -7.13
N ALA A 27 1.58 4.03 -8.40
CA ALA A 27 2.33 3.48 -9.52
C ALA A 27 3.73 4.07 -9.58
N HIS A 28 3.86 5.37 -9.35
CA HIS A 28 5.17 6.02 -9.31
C HIS A 28 6.02 5.48 -8.15
N LEU A 29 5.42 5.34 -6.99
CA LEU A 29 6.09 4.80 -5.81
C LEU A 29 6.57 3.36 -6.05
N ALA A 30 5.73 2.54 -6.68
CA ALA A 30 6.08 1.16 -7.00
C ALA A 30 7.33 1.09 -7.88
N ARG A 31 7.45 1.99 -8.86
CA ARG A 31 8.62 2.03 -9.73
C ARG A 31 9.85 2.56 -9.00
N LYS A 32 9.67 3.62 -8.23
CA LYS A 32 10.78 4.27 -7.50
C LYS A 32 11.39 3.33 -6.46
N GLU A 33 10.55 2.59 -5.76
CA GLU A 33 11.00 1.76 -4.63
C GLU A 33 10.98 0.26 -4.92
N ARG A 34 10.99 -0.13 -6.19
CA ARG A 34 10.82 -1.54 -6.57
C ARG A 34 11.83 -2.50 -5.93
N THR A 35 13.01 -2.04 -5.57
CA THR A 35 14.01 -2.90 -4.93
C THR A 35 13.78 -3.08 -3.43
N ARG A 36 13.00 -2.19 -2.82
CA ARG A 36 12.78 -2.18 -1.38
C ARG A 36 11.33 -2.42 -0.98
N LEU A 37 10.40 -2.33 -1.92
CA LEU A 37 8.97 -2.35 -1.63
C LEU A 37 8.21 -3.06 -2.74
N ARG A 38 7.26 -3.90 -2.35
CA ARG A 38 6.28 -4.44 -3.28
C ARG A 38 4.98 -3.66 -3.11
N VAL A 39 4.31 -3.36 -4.21
CA VAL A 39 3.00 -2.70 -4.17
C VAL A 39 1.98 -3.58 -4.85
N LEU A 40 0.89 -3.86 -4.15
CA LEU A 40 -0.21 -4.67 -4.66
C LEU A 40 -1.47 -3.82 -4.65
N ARG A 41 -2.12 -3.71 -5.81
CA ARG A 41 -3.42 -3.04 -5.93
C ARG A 41 -4.52 -4.06 -5.70
N VAL A 42 -5.49 -3.72 -4.88
CA VAL A 42 -6.65 -4.56 -4.61
C VAL A 42 -7.91 -3.78 -4.90
N ASP A 43 -8.66 -4.19 -5.90
CA ASP A 43 -9.98 -3.65 -6.19
C ASP A 43 -10.96 -4.25 -5.19
N VAL A 44 -11.51 -3.41 -4.32
CA VAL A 44 -12.38 -3.88 -3.23
C VAL A 44 -13.67 -4.50 -3.75
N ASP A 45 -14.11 -4.11 -4.95
CA ASP A 45 -15.31 -4.66 -5.55
C ASP A 45 -15.07 -6.07 -6.11
N GLN A 46 -13.82 -6.39 -6.42
CA GLN A 46 -13.45 -7.69 -6.99
C GLN A 46 -12.95 -8.68 -5.94
N GLN A 47 -12.47 -8.19 -4.82
CA GLN A 47 -11.85 -9.04 -3.80
C GLN A 47 -12.37 -8.74 -2.40
N PRO A 48 -13.67 -8.98 -2.16
CA PRO A 48 -14.27 -8.67 -0.86
C PRO A 48 -13.66 -9.47 0.29
N HIS A 49 -13.11 -10.65 0.03
CA HIS A 49 -12.47 -11.44 1.08
C HIS A 49 -11.21 -10.76 1.63
N LEU A 50 -10.48 -10.03 0.79
CA LEU A 50 -9.31 -9.28 1.26
C LEU A 50 -9.73 -8.03 2.04
N VAL A 51 -10.83 -7.40 1.63
CA VAL A 51 -11.41 -6.28 2.36
C VAL A 51 -11.72 -6.70 3.80
N GLU A 52 -12.37 -7.84 3.94
CA GLU A 52 -12.73 -8.38 5.25
C GLU A 52 -11.49 -8.77 6.05
N ARG A 53 -10.56 -9.47 5.40
CA ARG A 53 -9.34 -9.95 6.05
C ARG A 53 -8.51 -8.80 6.64
N PHE A 54 -8.39 -7.70 5.91
CA PHE A 54 -7.62 -6.53 6.35
C PHE A 54 -8.47 -5.48 7.06
N ARG A 55 -9.75 -5.78 7.27
CA ARG A 55 -10.69 -4.88 7.96
C ARG A 55 -10.72 -3.49 7.33
N VAL A 56 -10.83 -3.45 6.01
CA VAL A 56 -10.89 -2.20 5.26
C VAL A 56 -12.32 -1.66 5.31
N GLY A 57 -12.48 -0.44 5.84
CA GLY A 57 -13.78 0.23 5.87
C GLY A 57 -13.97 1.09 4.63
N ASP A 58 -13.17 2.12 4.50
CA ASP A 58 -13.27 3.07 3.41
C ASP A 58 -12.14 2.88 2.40
N VAL A 59 -12.34 3.40 1.20
CA VAL A 59 -11.27 3.49 0.20
C VAL A 59 -11.01 4.96 -0.10
N PRO A 60 -9.76 5.33 -0.35
CA PRO A 60 -8.57 4.46 -0.38
C PRO A 60 -8.10 4.07 1.02
N THR A 61 -7.45 2.92 1.12
CA THR A 61 -6.76 2.49 2.33
C THR A 61 -5.44 1.84 1.92
N LEU A 62 -4.39 2.19 2.63
CA LEU A 62 -3.07 1.59 2.46
C LEU A 62 -2.75 0.75 3.67
N VAL A 63 -2.33 -0.48 3.45
CA VAL A 63 -1.92 -1.40 4.52
C VAL A 63 -0.51 -1.86 4.23
N LEU A 64 0.39 -1.65 5.18
CA LEU A 64 1.78 -2.09 5.04
C LEU A 64 1.98 -3.39 5.79
N VAL A 65 2.42 -4.41 5.06
CA VAL A 65 2.64 -5.75 5.59
C VAL A 65 4.13 -6.08 5.54
N LYS A 66 4.66 -6.55 6.65
CA LYS A 66 6.06 -6.97 6.72
C LYS A 66 6.14 -8.26 7.53
N GLY A 67 6.76 -9.29 6.95
CA GLY A 67 6.86 -10.56 7.63
C GLY A 67 5.51 -11.17 8.00
N LYS A 68 4.53 -11.06 7.10
CA LYS A 68 3.16 -11.57 7.30
C LYS A 68 2.36 -10.85 8.38
N ARG A 69 2.82 -9.66 8.78
CA ARG A 69 2.15 -8.86 9.82
C ARG A 69 1.84 -7.47 9.27
N VAL A 70 0.67 -6.94 9.63
CA VAL A 70 0.36 -5.54 9.36
C VAL A 70 1.17 -4.70 10.33
N VAL A 71 2.05 -3.86 9.79
CA VAL A 71 2.92 -3.01 10.63
C VAL A 71 2.46 -1.56 10.67
N ASP A 72 1.67 -1.14 9.68
CA ASP A 72 1.08 0.20 9.68
C ASP A 72 -0.04 0.26 8.65
N ARG A 73 -0.85 1.30 8.71
CA ARG A 73 -1.90 1.54 7.73
C ARG A 73 -2.27 3.02 7.70
N ILE A 74 -2.80 3.47 6.56
CA ILE A 74 -3.38 4.80 6.41
C ILE A 74 -4.77 4.63 5.82
N GLU A 75 -5.77 5.12 6.52
CA GLU A 75 -7.15 5.10 6.04
C GLU A 75 -7.47 6.47 5.44
N GLY A 76 -8.07 6.45 4.24
CA GLY A 76 -8.41 7.69 3.56
C GLY A 76 -7.27 8.20 2.68
N ARG A 77 -7.46 9.40 2.15
CA ARG A 77 -6.47 10.00 1.27
C ARG A 77 -5.15 10.26 1.99
N ALA A 78 -4.07 10.08 1.26
CA ALA A 78 -2.74 10.34 1.80
C ALA A 78 -1.89 11.02 0.72
N SER A 79 -1.07 11.96 1.16
CA SER A 79 -0.10 12.62 0.30
C SER A 79 1.16 11.76 0.17
N ALA A 80 1.98 12.06 -0.84
CA ALA A 80 3.25 11.38 -1.00
C ALA A 80 4.13 11.48 0.27
N PRO A 81 4.30 12.67 0.89
CA PRO A 81 5.06 12.74 2.13
C PRO A 81 4.51 11.88 3.26
N ALA A 82 3.17 11.79 3.39
CA ALA A 82 2.55 10.98 4.43
C ALA A 82 2.85 9.50 4.21
N ILE A 83 2.75 9.04 2.97
CA ILE A 83 3.05 7.66 2.62
C ILE A 83 4.52 7.36 2.86
N GLU A 84 5.41 8.25 2.42
CA GLU A 84 6.85 8.08 2.61
C GLU A 84 7.23 8.04 4.10
N SER A 85 6.58 8.86 4.91
CA SER A 85 6.81 8.84 6.37
C SER A 85 6.40 7.50 6.98
N MET A 86 5.29 6.93 6.53
CA MET A 86 4.86 5.62 7.00
C MET A 86 5.86 4.53 6.60
N LEU A 87 6.35 4.60 5.37
CA LEU A 87 7.23 3.56 4.82
C LEU A 87 8.65 3.60 5.38
N ARG A 88 9.16 4.81 5.68
CA ARG A 88 10.56 5.00 6.02
C ARG A 88 11.10 4.07 7.10
N PRO A 89 10.40 3.84 8.23
CA PRO A 89 10.93 2.94 9.27
C PRO A 89 11.00 1.47 8.82
N HIS A 90 10.32 1.11 7.76
CA HIS A 90 10.17 -0.27 7.33
C HIS A 90 10.93 -0.61 6.06
N LEU A 91 11.44 0.39 5.35
CA LEU A 91 12.24 0.14 4.17
C LEU A 91 13.68 -0.14 4.57
N ALA A 92 14.23 -1.19 4.02
CA ALA A 92 15.64 -1.49 4.24
C ALA A 92 16.47 -0.33 3.72
N ALA A 93 17.55 -0.02 4.41
CA ALA A 93 18.50 0.98 3.92
C ALA A 93 18.97 0.53 2.54
N ALA A 94 19.20 1.52 1.66
CA ALA A 94 19.80 1.21 0.37
C ALA A 94 21.08 0.44 0.62
N ALA A 95 21.30 -0.63 -0.15
CA ALA A 95 22.47 -1.44 0.03
C ALA A 95 23.70 -0.56 -0.08
N ALA A 96 24.46 -0.56 0.97
CA ALA A 96 25.72 0.19 0.99
C ALA A 96 26.70 -0.50 0.06
#